data_ebace697b910fe54fea122c7754ca1fb
#
_entry.id   ebace697b910fe54fea122c7754ca1fb
#
_cell.length_a   1.000
_cell.length_b   1.000
_cell.length_c   1.000
_cell.angle_alpha   90.00
_cell.angle_beta   90.00
_cell.angle_gamma   90.00
#
_symmetry.space_group_name_H-M   'P 1'
#
loop_
_entity.id
_entity.type
_entity.pdbx_description
1 polymer ?
#
loop_
_entity_poly.entity_id
_entity_poly.type
_entity_poly.pdbx_seq_one_letter_code
_entity_poly.pdbx_strand_id
1 'polypeptide(L)'
;NGEYMVARNGWVGDYSDPSNMLDLFCTGNGNNDGKFSNADFDAAMEKAASTMDTAERSAALHQAEDVLMEQVGCIPVAYYNDFWLQSEKITGIWHSAYGFWYFMYGDIAE
;
A
#
# COMPACT_ATOMS: atom_id res chain seq x y z
N ASN A 1 3.30 -10.35 19.17
CA ASN A 1 2.32 -10.91 20.12
C ASN A 1 1.03 -10.10 20.23
N GLY A 2 0.92 -8.91 19.58
CA GLY A 2 -0.32 -8.11 19.59
C GLY A 2 -0.64 -7.43 20.93
N GLU A 3 0.31 -7.35 21.84
CA GLU A 3 0.13 -6.76 23.19
C GLU A 3 0.45 -5.25 23.19
N TYR A 4 -0.19 -4.51 22.29
CA TYR A 4 -0.03 -3.05 22.18
C TYR A 4 -1.36 -2.39 21.85
N MET A 5 -1.55 -1.16 22.28
CA MET A 5 -2.71 -0.34 21.96
C MET A 5 -2.54 0.39 20.62
N VAL A 6 -1.32 0.84 20.33
CA VAL A 6 -0.95 1.53 19.09
C VAL A 6 0.46 1.08 18.69
N ALA A 7 0.66 0.81 17.43
CA ALA A 7 1.96 0.48 16.86
C ALA A 7 2.23 1.31 15.61
N ARG A 8 3.50 1.63 15.36
CA ARG A 8 3.90 2.22 14.09
C ARG A 8 4.03 1.12 13.03
N ASN A 9 3.43 1.35 11.89
CA ASN A 9 3.60 0.50 10.71
C ASN A 9 3.87 1.35 9.47
N GLY A 10 4.26 0.73 8.39
CA GLY A 10 4.44 1.32 7.08
C GLY A 10 4.38 0.25 6.00
N TRP A 11 3.87 0.61 4.85
CA TRP A 11 3.77 -0.27 3.69
C TRP A 11 4.28 0.45 2.44
N VAL A 12 5.03 -0.26 1.63
CA VAL A 12 5.39 0.16 0.28
C VAL A 12 4.58 -0.69 -0.69
N GLY A 13 3.84 -0.04 -1.58
CA GLY A 13 2.98 -0.74 -2.52
C GLY A 13 3.78 -1.59 -3.50
N ASP A 14 3.28 -2.79 -3.81
CA ASP A 14 3.86 -3.71 -4.79
C ASP A 14 3.37 -3.40 -6.21
N TYR A 15 2.17 -2.81 -6.32
CA TYR A 15 1.52 -2.45 -7.58
C TYR A 15 0.61 -1.23 -7.41
N SER A 16 0.29 -0.56 -8.54
CA SER A 16 -0.48 0.69 -8.57
C SER A 16 -1.98 0.42 -8.55
N ASP A 17 -2.49 0.06 -7.38
CA ASP A 17 -3.91 -0.08 -7.14
C ASP A 17 -4.22 0.17 -5.65
N PRO A 18 -5.32 0.87 -5.31
CA PRO A 18 -5.69 1.14 -3.92
C PRO A 18 -5.87 -0.13 -3.07
N SER A 19 -6.27 -1.24 -3.68
CA SER A 19 -6.41 -2.52 -2.97
C SER A 19 -5.10 -2.97 -2.32
N ASN A 20 -3.94 -2.62 -2.90
CA ASN A 20 -2.63 -2.96 -2.31
C ASN A 20 -2.46 -2.45 -0.87
N MET A 21 -3.04 -1.29 -0.57
CA MET A 21 -3.01 -0.71 0.78
C MET A 21 -4.17 -1.20 1.64
N LEU A 22 -5.37 -1.31 1.08
CA LEU A 22 -6.57 -1.70 1.82
C LEU A 22 -6.59 -3.18 2.19
N ASP A 23 -6.08 -4.06 1.34
CA ASP A 23 -6.01 -5.51 1.59
C ASP A 23 -5.29 -5.87 2.90
N LEU A 24 -4.36 -5.01 3.33
CA LEU A 24 -3.63 -5.19 4.59
C LEU A 24 -4.56 -5.27 5.80
N PHE A 25 -5.73 -4.68 5.73
CA PHE A 25 -6.70 -4.59 6.83
C PHE A 25 -7.82 -5.62 6.74
N CYS A 26 -7.86 -6.43 5.68
CA CYS A 26 -8.83 -7.51 5.56
C CYS A 26 -8.69 -8.51 6.72
N THR A 27 -9.80 -8.99 7.22
CA THR A 27 -9.84 -9.98 8.29
C THR A 27 -9.06 -11.23 7.90
N GLY A 28 -8.09 -11.60 8.71
CA GLY A 28 -7.24 -12.78 8.49
C GLY A 28 -6.06 -12.56 7.53
N ASN A 29 -5.87 -11.37 6.96
CA ASN A 29 -4.68 -11.07 6.17
C ASN A 29 -3.40 -11.20 7.04
N GLY A 30 -2.37 -11.85 6.50
CA GLY A 30 -1.12 -12.09 7.22
C GLY A 30 -0.35 -10.82 7.59
N ASN A 31 -0.57 -9.72 6.87
CA ASN A 31 0.04 -8.41 7.11
C ASN A 31 -0.83 -7.49 7.97
N ASN A 32 -2.01 -7.96 8.41
CA ASN A 32 -2.88 -7.21 9.31
C ASN A 32 -2.35 -7.28 10.76
N ASP A 33 -1.28 -6.56 11.01
CA ASP A 33 -0.61 -6.53 12.32
C ASP A 33 -1.51 -5.97 13.43
N GLY A 34 -2.35 -5.00 13.09
CA GLY A 34 -3.33 -4.39 13.99
C GLY A 34 -4.51 -5.29 14.36
N LYS A 35 -4.64 -6.44 13.67
CA LYS A 35 -5.78 -7.38 13.83
C LYS A 35 -7.13 -6.68 13.63
N PHE A 36 -7.19 -5.67 12.79
CA PHE A 36 -8.45 -5.05 12.39
C PHE A 36 -9.39 -6.11 11.79
N SER A 37 -10.64 -6.06 12.17
CA SER A 37 -11.66 -7.00 11.67
C SER A 37 -13.00 -6.29 11.67
N ASN A 38 -13.57 -6.11 10.49
CA ASN A 38 -14.85 -5.46 10.32
C ASN A 38 -15.58 -6.06 9.10
N ALA A 39 -16.80 -6.54 9.29
CA ALA A 39 -17.56 -7.24 8.25
C ALA A 39 -17.95 -6.32 7.08
N ASP A 40 -18.23 -5.03 7.36
CA ASP A 40 -18.61 -4.07 6.31
C ASP A 40 -17.38 -3.71 5.45
N PHE A 41 -16.20 -3.61 6.08
CA PHE A 41 -14.96 -3.44 5.38
C PHE A 41 -14.66 -4.63 4.46
N ASP A 42 -14.71 -5.85 5.00
CA ASP A 42 -14.44 -7.06 4.24
C ASP A 42 -15.42 -7.22 3.07
N ALA A 43 -16.72 -6.93 3.29
CA ALA A 43 -17.74 -6.97 2.25
C ALA A 43 -17.47 -5.92 1.13
N ALA A 44 -17.03 -4.73 1.48
CA ALA A 44 -16.66 -3.69 0.52
C ALA A 44 -15.44 -4.11 -0.31
N MET A 45 -14.42 -4.71 0.31
CA MET A 45 -13.26 -5.24 -0.38
C MET A 45 -13.61 -6.41 -1.31
N GLU A 46 -14.47 -7.33 -0.88
CA GLU A 46 -14.98 -8.43 -1.72
C GLU A 46 -15.76 -7.90 -2.93
N LYS A 47 -16.60 -6.90 -2.72
CA LYS A 47 -17.33 -6.22 -3.81
C LYS A 47 -16.36 -5.59 -4.80
N ALA A 48 -15.35 -4.87 -4.32
CA ALA A 48 -14.33 -4.26 -5.17
C ALA A 48 -13.54 -5.30 -5.99
N ALA A 49 -13.30 -6.48 -5.43
CA ALA A 49 -12.60 -7.57 -6.10
C ALA A 49 -13.47 -8.31 -7.15
N SER A 50 -14.80 -8.31 -6.97
CA SER A 50 -15.72 -9.08 -7.81
C SER A 50 -16.34 -8.30 -8.97
N THR A 51 -16.28 -6.96 -8.96
CA THR A 51 -16.85 -6.14 -10.03
C THR A 51 -15.83 -5.77 -11.10
N MET A 52 -16.27 -5.77 -12.37
CA MET A 52 -15.49 -5.28 -13.52
C MET A 52 -15.81 -3.83 -13.87
N ASP A 53 -16.87 -3.26 -13.27
CA ASP A 53 -17.20 -1.85 -13.43
C ASP A 53 -16.29 -0.96 -12.60
N THR A 54 -15.58 -0.06 -13.27
CA THR A 54 -14.59 0.81 -12.61
C THR A 54 -15.23 1.77 -11.60
N ALA A 55 -16.43 2.26 -11.88
CA ALA A 55 -17.10 3.19 -10.97
C ALA A 55 -17.61 2.46 -9.72
N GLU A 56 -18.21 1.28 -9.91
CA GLU A 56 -18.62 0.43 -8.77
C GLU A 56 -17.43 -0.02 -7.93
N ARG A 57 -16.33 -0.39 -8.58
CA ARG A 57 -15.09 -0.78 -7.89
C ARG A 57 -14.54 0.37 -7.06
N SER A 58 -14.43 1.54 -7.66
CA SER A 58 -13.97 2.75 -6.96
C SER A 58 -14.85 3.08 -5.76
N ALA A 59 -16.18 3.05 -5.94
CA ALA A 59 -17.12 3.30 -4.84
C ALA A 59 -16.97 2.28 -3.70
N ALA A 60 -16.74 1.01 -4.01
CA ALA A 60 -16.53 -0.02 -3.00
C ALA A 60 -15.21 0.17 -2.24
N LEU A 61 -14.12 0.56 -2.93
CA LEU A 61 -12.84 0.87 -2.29
C LEU A 61 -12.94 2.10 -1.37
N HIS A 62 -13.64 3.16 -1.80
CA HIS A 62 -13.92 4.32 -0.94
C HIS A 62 -14.76 3.93 0.28
N GLN A 63 -15.77 3.07 0.10
CA GLN A 63 -16.55 2.57 1.24
C GLN A 63 -15.68 1.80 2.24
N ALA A 64 -14.75 0.98 1.77
CA ALA A 64 -13.80 0.30 2.65
C ALA A 64 -12.90 1.28 3.39
N GLU A 65 -12.36 2.29 2.70
CA GLU A 65 -11.55 3.35 3.31
C GLU A 65 -12.33 4.11 4.39
N ASP A 66 -13.58 4.51 4.11
CA ASP A 66 -14.43 5.20 5.07
C ASP A 66 -14.63 4.37 6.34
N VAL A 67 -14.96 3.09 6.21
CA VAL A 67 -15.10 2.18 7.35
C VAL A 67 -13.80 2.07 8.14
N LEU A 68 -12.66 1.92 7.46
CA LEU A 68 -11.34 1.82 8.10
C LEU A 68 -11.02 3.07 8.93
N MET A 69 -11.30 4.25 8.37
CA MET A 69 -11.05 5.54 9.03
C MET A 69 -12.03 5.77 10.20
N GLU A 70 -13.31 5.51 10.02
CA GLU A 70 -14.32 5.67 11.08
C GLU A 70 -14.07 4.75 12.28
N GLN A 71 -13.59 3.54 12.02
CA GLN A 71 -13.25 2.57 13.07
C GLN A 71 -11.83 2.75 13.63
N VAL A 72 -11.10 3.73 13.12
CA VAL A 72 -9.71 4.01 13.52
C VAL A 72 -8.82 2.76 13.40
N GLY A 73 -9.04 1.97 12.37
CA GLY A 73 -8.21 0.79 12.08
C GLY A 73 -6.78 1.14 11.74
N CYS A 74 -6.57 2.35 11.18
CA CYS A 74 -5.25 2.96 11.05
C CYS A 74 -5.33 4.48 11.20
N ILE A 75 -4.19 5.10 11.49
CA ILE A 75 -4.02 6.55 11.56
C ILE A 75 -2.96 6.94 10.53
N PRO A 76 -3.35 7.44 9.34
CA PRO A 76 -2.40 7.88 8.34
C PRO A 76 -1.59 9.08 8.86
N VAL A 77 -0.26 9.01 8.78
CA VAL A 77 0.62 10.06 9.30
C VAL A 77 1.34 10.79 8.19
N ALA A 78 1.95 10.05 7.26
CA ALA A 78 2.75 10.63 6.19
C ALA A 78 2.95 9.65 5.03
N TYR A 79 3.17 10.21 3.85
CA TYR A 79 3.76 9.48 2.73
C TYR A 79 5.27 9.60 2.81
N TYR A 80 5.97 8.48 2.65
CA TYR A 80 7.42 8.48 2.56
C TYR A 80 7.88 8.99 1.20
N ASN A 81 8.98 9.75 1.21
CA ASN A 81 9.69 10.12 0.00
C ASN A 81 11.06 9.47 0.01
N ASP A 82 11.44 8.90 -1.11
CA ASP A 82 12.79 8.39 -1.31
C ASP A 82 13.66 9.49 -1.92
N PHE A 83 14.87 9.57 -1.42
CA PHE A 83 15.91 10.47 -1.93
C PHE A 83 17.11 9.66 -2.36
N TRP A 84 17.66 9.97 -3.51
CA TRP A 84 18.91 9.38 -3.95
C TRP A 84 19.84 10.43 -4.51
N LEU A 85 21.14 10.16 -4.40
CA LEU A 85 22.20 10.91 -5.04
C LEU A 85 22.93 9.99 -5.99
N GLN A 86 23.07 10.41 -7.23
CA GLN A 86 23.76 9.67 -8.27
C GLN A 86 24.82 10.56 -8.91
N SER A 87 26.03 10.03 -9.08
CA SER A 87 27.08 10.72 -9.84
C SER A 87 26.65 10.84 -11.30
N GLU A 88 26.96 11.97 -11.95
CA GLU A 88 26.75 12.17 -13.38
C GLU A 88 27.49 11.16 -14.25
N LYS A 89 28.54 10.53 -13.71
CA LYS A 89 29.29 9.46 -14.37
C LYS A 89 28.55 8.13 -14.40
N ILE A 90 27.52 7.95 -13.59
CA ILE A 90 26.75 6.70 -13.53
C ILE A 90 25.55 6.82 -14.44
N THR A 91 25.41 5.91 -15.40
CA THR A 91 24.33 5.86 -16.37
C THR A 91 23.62 4.51 -16.32
N GLY A 92 22.47 4.39 -16.98
CA GLY A 92 21.76 3.11 -17.13
C GLY A 92 21.11 2.55 -15.87
N ILE A 93 21.12 3.28 -14.75
CA ILE A 93 20.36 2.91 -13.55
C ILE A 93 18.94 3.44 -13.68
N TRP A 94 17.98 2.59 -13.41
CA TRP A 94 16.57 2.94 -13.39
C TRP A 94 15.96 2.70 -12.02
N HIS A 95 15.07 3.60 -11.59
CA HIS A 95 14.36 3.55 -10.34
C HIS A 95 12.84 3.55 -10.60
N SER A 96 12.13 2.59 -10.03
CA SER A 96 10.67 2.54 -10.14
C SER A 96 10.01 3.46 -9.11
N ALA A 97 8.77 3.83 -9.37
CA ALA A 97 7.93 4.57 -8.42
C ALA A 97 7.66 3.79 -7.10
N TYR A 98 7.94 2.50 -7.06
CA TYR A 98 7.80 1.63 -5.89
C TYR A 98 9.09 1.42 -5.10
N GLY A 99 10.13 2.21 -5.37
CA GLY A 99 11.39 2.13 -4.64
C GLY A 99 12.36 1.04 -5.12
N PHE A 100 12.07 0.32 -6.21
CA PHE A 100 12.98 -0.68 -6.75
C PHE A 100 14.03 -0.05 -7.65
N TRP A 101 15.29 -0.49 -7.47
CA TRP A 101 16.44 -0.06 -8.25
C TRP A 101 16.86 -1.15 -9.22
N TYR A 102 17.09 -0.76 -10.47
CA TYR A 102 17.51 -1.66 -11.53
C TYR A 102 18.88 -1.24 -12.04
N PHE A 103 19.88 -2.07 -11.79
CA PHE A 103 21.27 -1.84 -12.15
C PHE A 103 21.71 -2.62 -13.41
N MET A 104 20.78 -3.33 -14.03
CA MET A 104 21.04 -4.25 -15.13
C MET A 104 21.81 -3.60 -16.30
N TYR A 105 21.58 -2.32 -16.55
CA TYR A 105 22.23 -1.55 -17.61
C TYR A 105 23.12 -0.44 -17.03
N GLY A 106 23.49 -0.58 -15.75
CA GLY A 106 24.37 0.39 -15.09
C GLY A 106 25.76 0.39 -15.68
N ASP A 107 26.26 1.59 -15.99
CA ASP A 107 27.60 1.80 -16.52
C ASP A 107 28.24 3.04 -15.89
N ILE A 108 29.57 3.12 -15.94
CA ILE A 108 30.34 4.25 -15.45
C ILE A 108 31.03 4.93 -16.67
N ALA A 109 30.62 6.15 -16.97
CA ALA A 109 31.23 6.96 -17.99
C ALA A 109 32.69 7.32 -17.59
N GLU A 110 33.62 7.14 -18.49
CA GLU A 110 35.03 7.50 -18.32
C GLU A 110 35.28 9.02 -18.16
#